data_ce7ed7fb4267e19b477d0547d1dae292
#
_entry.id   ce7ed7fb4267e19b477d0547d1dae292
#
_cell.length_a   1.000
_cell.length_b   1.000
_cell.length_c   1.000
_cell.angle_alpha   90.00
_cell.angle_beta   90.00
_cell.angle_gamma   90.00
#
_symmetry.space_group_name_H-M   'P 1'
#
loop_
_entity.id
_entity.type
_entity.pdbx_description
1 polymer ?
#
loop_
_entity_poly.entity_id
_entity_poly.type
_entity_poly.pdbx_seq_one_letter_code
_entity_poly.pdbx_strand_id
1 'polypeptide(L)'
;MSEKRKIKYCALGDSITYGFIPRNYPGYPGQLKSYAALAAQKLEKLSGSKVEFCNFGISDSTIANLPKNTPMCIRYAEMPDDADIITVMGGTNDVRCGVPLGKMSDRCDTTFYGALHTLLQGLYTKYIGDAEPSVGAKRKIVILTPIKLLDAEKSHLPNTPENNAEALFKWESWINAIKEVAAFYSLPVLDMHNLSGINPHLNRTIKGFEDGYFGNYNPYITDGTHPTQEGAEMMAQALAKMLV
;
A
#
# COMPACT_ATOMS: atom_id res chain seq x y z
N MET A 1 -6.64 -19.40 -33.15
CA MET A 1 -6.50 -19.24 -31.68
C MET A 1 -6.55 -17.73 -31.41
N SER A 2 -7.57 -17.23 -30.70
CA SER A 2 -7.63 -15.81 -30.32
C SER A 2 -6.43 -15.50 -29.44
N GLU A 3 -5.71 -14.44 -29.77
CA GLU A 3 -4.62 -13.92 -28.92
C GLU A 3 -5.22 -13.67 -27.52
N LYS A 4 -4.65 -14.33 -26.49
CA LYS A 4 -5.12 -14.12 -25.10
C LYS A 4 -4.87 -12.68 -24.74
N ARG A 5 -5.91 -11.97 -24.31
CA ARG A 5 -5.84 -10.57 -23.85
C ARG A 5 -4.72 -10.43 -22.81
N LYS A 6 -3.84 -9.47 -23.01
CA LYS A 6 -2.83 -9.07 -22.04
C LYS A 6 -3.48 -8.09 -21.06
N ILE A 7 -3.31 -8.32 -19.78
CA ILE A 7 -3.76 -7.42 -18.70
C ILE A 7 -2.58 -6.59 -18.25
N LYS A 8 -2.68 -5.26 -18.28
CA LYS A 8 -1.66 -4.37 -17.72
C LYS A 8 -2.08 -3.99 -16.29
N TYR A 9 -1.28 -4.40 -15.32
CA TYR A 9 -1.48 -4.13 -13.91
C TYR A 9 -0.40 -3.19 -13.36
N CYS A 10 -0.79 -2.02 -12.85
CA CYS A 10 0.07 -1.01 -12.27
C CYS A 10 -0.19 -0.88 -10.76
N ALA A 11 0.84 -0.95 -9.95
CA ALA A 11 0.76 -0.78 -8.49
C ALA A 11 1.49 0.49 -8.06
N LEU A 12 0.75 1.49 -7.59
CA LEU A 12 1.26 2.72 -7.02
C LEU A 12 1.41 2.56 -5.51
N GLY A 13 2.55 2.98 -4.95
CA GLY A 13 2.74 2.87 -3.51
C GLY A 13 4.10 3.32 -3.01
N ASP A 14 4.41 2.95 -1.78
CA ASP A 14 5.65 3.26 -1.08
C ASP A 14 6.65 2.09 -1.10
N SER A 15 7.51 1.99 -0.07
CA SER A 15 8.52 0.94 0.09
C SER A 15 7.91 -0.48 0.15
N ILE A 16 6.71 -0.64 0.69
CA ILE A 16 6.05 -1.95 0.76
C ILE A 16 5.64 -2.42 -0.65
N THR A 17 5.12 -1.51 -1.48
CA THR A 17 4.81 -1.78 -2.88
C THR A 17 6.07 -2.00 -3.71
N TYR A 18 7.17 -1.27 -3.41
CA TYR A 18 8.48 -1.49 -4.03
C TYR A 18 9.02 -2.89 -3.76
N GLY A 19 8.79 -3.45 -2.58
CA GLY A 19 9.37 -4.70 -2.10
C GLY A 19 10.66 -4.48 -1.31
N PHE A 20 10.71 -3.39 -0.54
CA PHE A 20 11.85 -3.07 0.33
C PHE A 20 12.01 -4.11 1.43
N ILE A 21 13.27 -4.38 1.78
CA ILE A 21 13.68 -5.17 2.94
C ILE A 21 14.91 -4.52 3.57
N PRO A 22 15.01 -4.46 4.92
CA PRO A 22 16.18 -3.91 5.60
C PRO A 22 17.44 -4.70 5.31
N ARG A 23 18.58 -4.00 5.17
CA ARG A 23 19.89 -4.64 4.85
C ARG A 23 20.39 -5.62 5.92
N ASN A 24 19.96 -5.43 7.17
CA ASN A 24 20.29 -6.31 8.29
C ASN A 24 19.36 -7.53 8.41
N TYR A 25 18.43 -7.71 7.45
CA TYR A 25 17.60 -8.91 7.42
C TYR A 25 18.45 -10.15 7.11
N PRO A 26 18.27 -11.25 7.85
CA PRO A 26 19.02 -12.47 7.62
C PRO A 26 18.88 -13.00 6.20
N GLY A 27 20.01 -13.29 5.56
CA GLY A 27 20.01 -13.73 4.17
C GLY A 27 19.56 -12.66 3.18
N TYR A 28 19.79 -11.38 3.49
CA TYR A 28 19.36 -10.22 2.69
C TYR A 28 19.44 -10.46 1.18
N PRO A 29 18.30 -10.54 0.49
CA PRO A 29 18.24 -10.86 -0.94
C PRO A 29 18.37 -9.63 -1.84
N GLY A 30 18.62 -8.42 -1.28
CA GLY A 30 18.60 -7.15 -2.00
C GLY A 30 17.22 -6.53 -2.08
N GLN A 31 16.26 -7.23 -2.63
CA GLN A 31 14.85 -6.82 -2.77
C GLN A 31 13.97 -8.06 -2.78
N LEU A 32 12.79 -7.96 -2.16
CA LEU A 32 11.77 -9.01 -2.21
C LEU A 32 10.87 -8.85 -3.44
N LYS A 33 10.21 -9.93 -3.81
CA LYS A 33 9.04 -9.81 -4.67
C LYS A 33 7.92 -9.15 -3.86
N SER A 34 7.51 -7.95 -4.26
CA SER A 34 6.46 -7.23 -3.57
C SER A 34 5.13 -7.99 -3.61
N TYR A 35 4.25 -7.70 -2.66
CA TYR A 35 2.90 -8.26 -2.63
C TYR A 35 2.16 -8.04 -3.97
N ALA A 36 2.37 -6.90 -4.61
CA ALA A 36 1.73 -6.55 -5.88
C ALA A 36 2.28 -7.41 -7.05
N ALA A 37 3.60 -7.64 -7.09
CA ALA A 37 4.21 -8.54 -8.07
C ALA A 37 3.73 -9.99 -7.90
N LEU A 38 3.60 -10.45 -6.66
CA LEU A 38 3.05 -11.77 -6.34
C LEU A 38 1.57 -11.87 -6.69
N ALA A 39 0.78 -10.82 -6.44
CA ALA A 39 -0.63 -10.75 -6.84
C ALA A 39 -0.79 -10.80 -8.35
N ALA A 40 0.09 -10.12 -9.12
CA ALA A 40 0.12 -10.20 -10.58
C ALA A 40 0.33 -11.64 -11.07
N GLN A 41 1.26 -12.39 -10.48
CA GLN A 41 1.50 -13.79 -10.81
C GLN A 41 0.29 -14.69 -10.47
N LYS A 42 -0.39 -14.41 -9.36
CA LYS A 42 -1.61 -15.13 -8.97
C LYS A 42 -2.76 -14.79 -9.92
N LEU A 43 -2.92 -13.52 -10.29
CA LEU A 43 -3.91 -13.07 -11.26
C LEU A 43 -3.72 -13.75 -12.63
N GLU A 44 -2.48 -13.86 -13.10
CA GLU A 44 -2.16 -14.55 -14.36
C GLU A 44 -2.63 -16.01 -14.33
N LYS A 45 -2.37 -16.70 -13.21
CA LYS A 45 -2.82 -18.09 -13.03
C LYS A 45 -4.35 -18.22 -12.96
N LEU A 46 -5.02 -17.30 -12.25
CA LEU A 46 -6.47 -17.34 -12.04
C LEU A 46 -7.26 -16.96 -13.29
N SER A 47 -6.82 -15.91 -14.00
CA SER A 47 -7.51 -15.40 -15.19
C SER A 47 -7.14 -16.18 -16.47
N GLY A 48 -6.03 -16.90 -16.46
CA GLY A 48 -5.45 -17.52 -17.66
C GLY A 48 -4.97 -16.52 -18.71
N SER A 49 -4.94 -15.22 -18.38
CA SER A 49 -4.44 -14.14 -19.23
C SER A 49 -3.02 -13.77 -18.85
N LYS A 50 -2.20 -13.35 -19.82
CA LYS A 50 -0.86 -12.83 -19.51
C LYS A 50 -0.97 -11.49 -18.77
N VAL A 51 -0.22 -11.32 -17.68
CA VAL A 51 -0.20 -10.07 -16.90
C VAL A 51 1.13 -9.34 -17.09
N GLU A 52 1.06 -8.11 -17.59
CA GLU A 52 2.17 -7.18 -17.59
C GLU A 52 2.11 -6.36 -16.31
N PHE A 53 3.06 -6.57 -15.41
CA PHE A 53 3.11 -5.88 -14.13
C PHE A 53 4.06 -4.69 -14.17
N CYS A 54 3.56 -3.52 -13.73
CA CYS A 54 4.31 -2.27 -13.61
C CYS A 54 4.35 -1.86 -12.13
N ASN A 55 5.54 -1.86 -11.54
CA ASN A 55 5.73 -1.46 -10.15
C ASN A 55 6.05 0.04 -10.05
N PHE A 56 5.14 0.82 -9.51
CA PHE A 56 5.28 2.23 -9.18
C PHE A 56 5.47 2.47 -7.67
N GLY A 57 5.98 1.49 -6.94
CA GLY A 57 6.42 1.64 -5.56
C GLY A 57 7.71 2.43 -5.48
N ILE A 58 7.77 3.45 -4.63
CA ILE A 58 8.98 4.23 -4.34
C ILE A 58 9.12 4.33 -2.82
N SER A 59 10.31 3.95 -2.30
CA SER A 59 10.56 4.05 -0.85
C SER A 59 10.38 5.49 -0.36
N ASP A 60 9.87 5.63 0.86
CA ASP A 60 9.57 6.89 1.54
C ASP A 60 8.49 7.77 0.87
N SER A 61 7.83 7.27 -0.19
CA SER A 61 6.75 7.99 -0.87
C SER A 61 5.57 8.22 0.07
N THR A 62 5.07 9.46 0.08
CA THR A 62 3.83 9.89 0.75
C THR A 62 2.67 9.95 -0.23
N ILE A 63 1.43 9.95 0.27
CA ILE A 63 0.28 10.33 -0.55
C ILE A 63 0.27 11.84 -0.71
N ALA A 64 0.44 12.58 0.40
CA ALA A 64 0.46 14.04 0.43
C ALA A 64 1.71 14.62 -0.26
N ASN A 65 1.55 15.83 -0.79
CA ASN A 65 2.60 16.57 -1.47
C ASN A 65 3.66 17.08 -0.49
N LEU A 66 4.63 16.21 -0.17
CA LEU A 66 5.84 16.62 0.52
C LEU A 66 7.00 16.69 -0.50
N PRO A 67 7.69 17.83 -0.64
CA PRO A 67 8.66 18.07 -1.72
C PRO A 67 9.81 17.04 -1.83
N LYS A 68 10.15 16.37 -0.74
CA LYS A 68 11.25 15.39 -0.69
C LYS A 68 10.81 13.93 -0.81
N ASN A 69 9.50 13.65 -0.87
CA ASN A 69 8.95 12.30 -0.67
C ASN A 69 8.25 11.72 -1.90
N THR A 70 8.56 12.18 -3.12
CA THR A 70 7.96 11.66 -4.37
C THR A 70 6.47 11.35 -4.24
N PRO A 71 5.60 12.38 -4.04
CA PRO A 71 4.23 12.21 -3.59
C PRO A 71 3.35 11.49 -4.61
N MET A 72 2.54 10.55 -4.15
CA MET A 72 1.65 9.75 -5.00
C MET A 72 0.56 10.59 -5.65
N CYS A 73 0.07 11.66 -4.97
CA CYS A 73 -0.92 12.58 -5.50
C CYS A 73 -0.44 13.38 -6.73
N ILE A 74 0.84 13.33 -7.05
CA ILE A 74 1.42 13.95 -8.25
C ILE A 74 1.83 12.88 -9.24
N ARG A 75 2.64 11.89 -8.82
CA ARG A 75 3.27 10.94 -9.74
C ARG A 75 2.34 9.86 -10.31
N TYR A 76 1.08 9.77 -9.86
CA TYR A 76 0.09 8.91 -10.53
C TYR A 76 -0.07 9.26 -12.01
N ALA A 77 0.19 10.53 -12.37
CA ALA A 77 0.10 11.01 -13.74
C ALA A 77 1.13 10.34 -14.68
N GLU A 78 2.26 9.87 -14.13
CA GLU A 78 3.34 9.18 -14.88
C GLU A 78 3.00 7.72 -15.21
N MET A 79 1.95 7.16 -14.60
CA MET A 79 1.54 5.78 -14.87
C MET A 79 0.96 5.65 -16.28
N PRO A 80 1.14 4.48 -16.95
CA PRO A 80 0.62 4.25 -18.29
C PRO A 80 -0.90 4.45 -18.41
N ASP A 81 -1.35 5.15 -19.46
CA ASP A 81 -2.78 5.44 -19.69
C ASP A 81 -3.60 4.18 -20.04
N ASP A 82 -2.93 3.13 -20.50
CA ASP A 82 -3.53 1.87 -20.94
C ASP A 82 -3.56 0.79 -19.82
N ALA A 83 -3.37 1.18 -18.56
CA ALA A 83 -3.49 0.22 -17.45
C ALA A 83 -4.93 -0.28 -17.32
N ASP A 84 -5.11 -1.60 -17.21
CA ASP A 84 -6.40 -2.25 -16.97
C ASP A 84 -6.72 -2.31 -15.47
N ILE A 85 -5.69 -2.50 -14.64
CA ILE A 85 -5.82 -2.63 -13.18
C ILE A 85 -4.84 -1.68 -12.52
N ILE A 86 -5.33 -0.91 -11.58
CA ILE A 86 -4.55 0.02 -10.76
C ILE A 86 -4.78 -0.32 -9.29
N THR A 87 -3.71 -0.48 -8.54
CA THR A 87 -3.79 -0.57 -7.07
C THR A 87 -2.99 0.55 -6.44
N VAL A 88 -3.49 1.06 -5.31
CA VAL A 88 -2.83 2.12 -4.54
C VAL A 88 -2.71 1.68 -3.09
N MET A 89 -1.51 1.72 -2.53
CA MET A 89 -1.28 1.55 -1.09
C MET A 89 -0.28 2.58 -0.59
N GLY A 90 -0.68 3.39 0.37
CA GLY A 90 0.15 4.43 0.98
C GLY A 90 -0.48 4.98 2.25
N GLY A 91 0.21 5.93 2.88
CA GLY A 91 -0.21 6.59 4.11
C GLY A 91 0.74 6.35 5.29
N THR A 92 1.54 5.28 5.25
CA THR A 92 2.54 4.98 6.27
C THR A 92 3.54 6.12 6.44
N ASN A 93 4.08 6.62 5.34
CA ASN A 93 5.07 7.71 5.38
C ASN A 93 4.43 9.07 5.69
N ASP A 94 3.17 9.27 5.34
CA ASP A 94 2.43 10.48 5.70
C ASP A 94 2.35 10.62 7.22
N VAL A 95 1.98 9.56 7.94
CA VAL A 95 1.97 9.54 9.41
C VAL A 95 3.37 9.78 9.96
N ARG A 96 4.39 9.08 9.44
CA ARG A 96 5.78 9.21 9.90
C ARG A 96 6.37 10.59 9.67
N CYS A 97 5.98 11.25 8.58
CA CYS A 97 6.44 12.60 8.23
C CYS A 97 5.61 13.71 8.89
N GLY A 98 4.60 13.37 9.70
CA GLY A 98 3.77 14.35 10.40
C GLY A 98 2.87 15.16 9.47
N VAL A 99 2.47 14.61 8.32
CA VAL A 99 1.49 15.25 7.43
C VAL A 99 0.20 15.49 8.23
N PRO A 100 -0.41 16.67 8.21
CA PRO A 100 -1.68 16.88 8.90
C PRO A 100 -2.78 15.98 8.32
N LEU A 101 -3.56 15.31 9.18
CA LEU A 101 -4.67 14.48 8.73
C LEU A 101 -5.66 15.29 7.87
N GLY A 102 -6.01 16.48 8.31
CA GLY A 102 -7.03 17.30 7.69
C GLY A 102 -8.44 16.77 7.95
N LYS A 103 -9.36 17.07 7.05
CA LYS A 103 -10.77 16.67 7.12
C LYS A 103 -11.32 16.35 5.74
N MET A 104 -12.44 15.64 5.68
CA MET A 104 -13.09 15.18 4.44
C MET A 104 -13.42 16.29 3.44
N SER A 105 -13.57 17.53 3.89
CA SER A 105 -13.80 18.68 3.01
C SER A 105 -12.56 19.29 2.38
N ASP A 106 -11.35 18.87 2.80
CA ASP A 106 -10.10 19.41 2.27
C ASP A 106 -9.89 19.01 0.81
N ARG A 107 -9.32 19.95 0.04
CA ARG A 107 -8.99 19.74 -1.38
C ARG A 107 -7.56 20.18 -1.70
N CYS A 108 -6.76 20.54 -0.68
CA CYS A 108 -5.34 20.83 -0.84
C CYS A 108 -4.52 19.53 -0.68
N ASP A 109 -3.48 19.38 -1.46
CA ASP A 109 -2.63 18.20 -1.45
C ASP A 109 -1.60 18.16 -0.30
N THR A 110 -1.67 19.13 0.64
CA THR A 110 -0.80 19.24 1.81
C THR A 110 -1.38 18.62 3.08
N THR A 111 -2.68 18.28 3.09
CA THR A 111 -3.29 17.45 4.13
C THR A 111 -3.56 16.05 3.58
N PHE A 112 -3.65 15.05 4.44
CA PHE A 112 -3.84 13.66 4.01
C PHE A 112 -5.18 13.47 3.29
N TYR A 113 -6.29 13.98 3.85
CA TYR A 113 -7.59 13.95 3.20
C TYR A 113 -7.57 14.65 1.83
N GLY A 114 -7.00 15.85 1.78
CA GLY A 114 -6.94 16.61 0.53
C GLY A 114 -6.08 15.94 -0.54
N ALA A 115 -4.95 15.36 -0.14
CA ALA A 115 -4.08 14.60 -1.04
C ALA A 115 -4.74 13.30 -1.54
N LEU A 116 -5.49 12.61 -0.67
CA LEU A 116 -6.31 11.46 -1.09
C LEU A 116 -7.34 11.88 -2.13
N HIS A 117 -8.03 13.01 -1.94
CA HIS A 117 -8.96 13.54 -2.94
C HIS A 117 -8.25 13.85 -4.26
N THR A 118 -7.09 14.52 -4.22
CA THR A 118 -6.31 14.82 -5.43
C THR A 118 -5.93 13.54 -6.17
N LEU A 119 -5.41 12.55 -5.45
CA LEU A 119 -4.98 11.28 -6.02
C LEU A 119 -6.14 10.47 -6.60
N LEU A 120 -7.20 10.24 -5.81
CA LEU A 120 -8.30 9.36 -6.23
C LEU A 120 -9.16 10.00 -7.31
N GLN A 121 -9.39 11.32 -7.26
CA GLN A 121 -10.04 12.04 -8.35
C GLN A 121 -9.21 11.96 -9.63
N GLY A 122 -7.90 12.18 -9.53
CA GLY A 122 -7.00 12.11 -10.68
C GLY A 122 -6.97 10.73 -11.32
N LEU A 123 -6.88 9.67 -10.51
CA LEU A 123 -6.95 8.29 -11.01
C LEU A 123 -8.30 7.98 -11.64
N TYR A 124 -9.40 8.39 -10.99
CA TYR A 124 -10.75 8.19 -11.54
C TYR A 124 -10.91 8.88 -12.89
N THR A 125 -10.50 10.14 -12.99
CA THR A 125 -10.56 10.90 -14.25
C THR A 125 -9.73 10.22 -15.32
N LYS A 126 -8.44 9.94 -15.04
CA LYS A 126 -7.50 9.36 -16.01
C LYS A 126 -7.95 7.99 -16.55
N TYR A 127 -8.47 7.11 -15.69
CA TYR A 127 -8.71 5.72 -16.07
C TYR A 127 -10.18 5.39 -16.35
N ILE A 128 -11.11 6.15 -15.84
CA ILE A 128 -12.54 5.89 -15.96
C ILE A 128 -13.25 7.04 -16.66
N GLY A 129 -13.07 8.29 -16.17
CA GLY A 129 -13.82 9.45 -16.63
C GLY A 129 -13.49 9.87 -18.05
N ASP A 130 -12.20 9.92 -18.41
CA ASP A 130 -11.72 10.33 -19.74
C ASP A 130 -11.63 9.16 -20.73
N ALA A 131 -11.84 7.94 -20.26
CA ALA A 131 -11.82 6.76 -21.11
C ALA A 131 -13.14 6.59 -21.86
N GLU A 132 -13.08 6.01 -23.09
CA GLU A 132 -14.28 5.52 -23.75
C GLU A 132 -15.08 4.61 -22.79
N PRO A 133 -16.42 4.77 -22.68
CA PRO A 133 -17.22 4.08 -21.68
C PRO A 133 -17.05 2.56 -21.68
N SER A 134 -16.87 1.95 -22.85
CA SER A 134 -16.62 0.52 -23.00
C SER A 134 -15.25 0.07 -22.47
N VAL A 135 -14.28 0.98 -22.41
CA VAL A 135 -12.92 0.75 -21.89
C VAL A 135 -12.89 1.04 -20.40
N GLY A 136 -13.39 2.20 -19.97
CA GLY A 136 -13.45 2.61 -18.57
C GLY A 136 -14.19 1.62 -17.68
N ALA A 137 -15.31 1.07 -18.16
CA ALA A 137 -16.11 0.07 -17.46
C ALA A 137 -15.36 -1.26 -17.20
N LYS A 138 -14.26 -1.53 -17.89
CA LYS A 138 -13.43 -2.74 -17.72
C LYS A 138 -12.22 -2.52 -16.83
N ARG A 139 -11.92 -1.26 -16.50
CA ARG A 139 -10.77 -0.90 -15.66
C ARG A 139 -11.12 -1.04 -14.19
N LYS A 140 -10.14 -1.47 -13.40
CA LYS A 140 -10.30 -1.63 -11.96
C LYS A 140 -9.31 -0.71 -11.24
N ILE A 141 -9.80 0.12 -10.34
CA ILE A 141 -8.99 0.87 -9.39
C ILE A 141 -9.32 0.31 -8.00
N VAL A 142 -8.32 -0.21 -7.29
CA VAL A 142 -8.47 -0.78 -5.95
C VAL A 142 -7.56 -0.06 -4.98
N ILE A 143 -8.14 0.46 -3.92
CA ILE A 143 -7.42 1.14 -2.86
C ILE A 143 -7.12 0.14 -1.75
N LEU A 144 -5.88 0.12 -1.26
CA LEU A 144 -5.47 -0.74 -0.16
C LEU A 144 -5.14 0.15 1.04
N THR A 145 -5.67 -0.21 2.21
CA THR A 145 -5.14 0.35 3.45
C THR A 145 -3.75 -0.23 3.74
N PRO A 146 -2.83 0.51 4.36
CA PRO A 146 -1.60 -0.07 4.89
C PRO A 146 -1.88 -1.23 5.85
N ILE A 147 -0.94 -2.17 5.95
CA ILE A 147 -1.00 -3.26 6.95
C ILE A 147 -0.85 -2.71 8.36
N LYS A 148 -1.17 -3.50 9.38
CA LYS A 148 -0.86 -3.16 10.78
C LYS A 148 0.65 -3.09 10.95
N LEU A 149 1.11 -2.04 11.62
CA LEU A 149 2.52 -1.74 11.84
C LEU A 149 2.81 -1.73 13.33
N LEU A 150 3.93 -2.31 13.73
CA LEU A 150 4.39 -2.26 15.12
C LEU A 150 4.91 -0.85 15.47
N ASP A 151 5.55 -0.18 14.52
CA ASP A 151 6.25 1.09 14.73
C ASP A 151 5.41 2.34 14.43
N ALA A 152 4.22 2.20 13.83
CA ALA A 152 3.30 3.35 13.72
C ALA A 152 2.96 3.93 15.09
N GLU A 153 3.02 3.09 16.11
CA GLU A 153 2.79 3.43 17.50
C GLU A 153 3.97 4.15 18.17
N LYS A 154 5.19 4.03 17.61
CA LYS A 154 6.43 4.45 18.29
C LYS A 154 7.15 5.63 17.65
N SER A 155 6.81 6.03 16.44
CA SER A 155 7.77 6.76 15.61
C SER A 155 8.00 8.23 15.97
N HIS A 156 7.17 8.86 16.82
CA HIS A 156 7.32 10.29 17.13
C HIS A 156 7.07 10.70 18.59
N LEU A 157 6.74 9.76 19.46
CA LEU A 157 6.47 10.06 20.87
C LEU A 157 7.37 9.19 21.77
N PRO A 158 7.78 9.70 22.94
CA PRO A 158 8.43 8.86 23.95
C PRO A 158 7.59 7.61 24.23
N ASN A 159 8.26 6.47 24.39
CA ASN A 159 7.61 5.17 24.60
C ASN A 159 6.91 5.10 25.98
N THR A 160 5.76 5.75 26.11
CA THR A 160 4.89 5.70 27.30
C THR A 160 3.56 5.07 26.93
N PRO A 161 2.84 4.42 27.89
CA PRO A 161 1.52 3.85 27.63
C PRO A 161 0.52 4.84 27.03
N GLU A 162 0.54 6.09 27.48
CA GLU A 162 -0.34 7.15 27.01
C GLU A 162 -0.03 7.51 25.55
N ASN A 163 1.25 7.66 25.22
CA ASN A 163 1.69 7.95 23.86
C ASN A 163 1.38 6.82 22.89
N ASN A 164 1.48 5.56 23.34
CA ASN A 164 1.13 4.41 22.51
C ASN A 164 -0.38 4.38 22.19
N ALA A 165 -1.23 4.69 23.17
CA ALA A 165 -2.67 4.77 22.96
C ALA A 165 -3.05 5.89 21.99
N GLU A 166 -2.41 7.06 22.08
CA GLU A 166 -2.64 8.18 21.17
C GLU A 166 -2.15 7.87 19.75
N ALA A 167 -1.02 7.19 19.60
CA ALA A 167 -0.48 6.78 18.30
C ALA A 167 -1.40 5.77 17.60
N LEU A 168 -1.94 4.80 18.32
CA LEU A 168 -2.96 3.87 17.81
C LEU A 168 -4.20 4.59 17.31
N PHE A 169 -4.72 5.52 18.11
CA PHE A 169 -5.88 6.32 17.72
C PHE A 169 -5.61 7.15 16.47
N LYS A 170 -4.44 7.76 16.36
CA LYS A 170 -4.04 8.49 15.15
C LYS A 170 -4.01 7.57 13.94
N TRP A 171 -3.40 6.39 14.07
CA TRP A 171 -3.29 5.45 12.94
C TRP A 171 -4.64 5.00 12.40
N GLU A 172 -5.57 4.64 13.28
CA GLU A 172 -6.94 4.29 12.89
C GLU A 172 -7.66 5.44 12.16
N SER A 173 -7.43 6.68 12.57
CA SER A 173 -8.00 7.85 11.89
C SER A 173 -7.50 7.98 10.43
N TRP A 174 -6.23 7.65 10.19
CA TRP A 174 -5.66 7.65 8.84
C TRP A 174 -6.20 6.51 7.99
N ILE A 175 -6.35 5.32 8.57
CA ILE A 175 -6.97 4.18 7.90
C ILE A 175 -8.42 4.50 7.52
N ASN A 176 -9.17 5.15 8.42
CA ASN A 176 -10.54 5.57 8.16
C ASN A 176 -10.62 6.64 7.07
N ALA A 177 -9.70 7.61 7.04
CA ALA A 177 -9.63 8.61 5.98
C ALA A 177 -9.48 7.97 4.58
N ILE A 178 -8.64 6.94 4.44
CA ILE A 178 -8.51 6.19 3.18
C ILE A 178 -9.85 5.59 2.77
N LYS A 179 -10.56 4.95 3.70
CA LYS A 179 -11.85 4.30 3.44
C LYS A 179 -12.93 5.31 3.08
N GLU A 180 -13.00 6.43 3.79
CA GLU A 180 -13.98 7.49 3.59
C GLU A 180 -13.82 8.16 2.22
N VAL A 181 -12.57 8.52 1.85
CA VAL A 181 -12.33 9.16 0.55
C VAL A 181 -12.52 8.16 -0.60
N ALA A 182 -12.10 6.90 -0.45
CA ALA A 182 -12.36 5.88 -1.46
C ALA A 182 -13.87 5.65 -1.66
N ALA A 183 -14.65 5.59 -0.58
CA ALA A 183 -16.10 5.49 -0.63
C ALA A 183 -16.75 6.68 -1.32
N PHE A 184 -16.25 7.91 -1.11
CA PHE A 184 -16.73 9.11 -1.80
C PHE A 184 -16.61 8.99 -3.32
N TYR A 185 -15.55 8.35 -3.83
CA TYR A 185 -15.35 8.10 -5.26
C TYR A 185 -15.92 6.75 -5.73
N SER A 186 -16.66 6.03 -4.88
CA SER A 186 -17.18 4.68 -5.17
C SER A 186 -16.10 3.68 -5.59
N LEU A 187 -14.88 3.84 -5.07
CA LEU A 187 -13.76 2.95 -5.33
C LEU A 187 -13.69 1.83 -4.29
N PRO A 188 -13.48 0.58 -4.71
CA PRO A 188 -13.36 -0.54 -3.80
C PRO A 188 -12.11 -0.42 -2.92
N VAL A 189 -12.23 -0.81 -1.65
CA VAL A 189 -11.14 -0.83 -0.69
C VAL A 189 -10.84 -2.26 -0.25
N LEU A 190 -9.58 -2.68 -0.37
CA LEU A 190 -9.07 -3.85 0.31
C LEU A 190 -8.47 -3.42 1.64
N ASP A 191 -9.15 -3.73 2.74
CA ASP A 191 -8.72 -3.39 4.08
C ASP A 191 -7.57 -4.31 4.54
N MET A 192 -6.36 -4.03 4.07
CA MET A 192 -5.16 -4.78 4.45
C MET A 192 -4.84 -4.62 5.95
N HIS A 193 -5.25 -3.50 6.56
CA HIS A 193 -5.06 -3.26 7.98
C HIS A 193 -5.72 -4.36 8.84
N ASN A 194 -6.94 -4.75 8.48
CA ASN A 194 -7.71 -5.73 9.25
C ASN A 194 -7.75 -7.12 8.60
N LEU A 195 -7.55 -7.22 7.28
CA LEU A 195 -7.79 -8.45 6.51
C LEU A 195 -6.53 -9.09 5.93
N SER A 196 -5.34 -8.50 6.12
CA SER A 196 -4.08 -9.10 5.64
C SER A 196 -3.73 -10.43 6.32
N GLY A 197 -4.25 -10.66 7.53
CA GLY A 197 -3.83 -11.77 8.40
C GLY A 197 -2.48 -11.52 9.09
N ILE A 198 -1.85 -10.38 8.84
CA ILE A 198 -0.58 -10.01 9.47
C ILE A 198 -0.86 -9.37 10.83
N ASN A 199 -0.36 -10.02 11.89
CA ASN A 199 -0.44 -9.49 13.25
C ASN A 199 0.97 -9.09 13.72
N PRO A 200 1.28 -7.79 13.86
CA PRO A 200 2.59 -7.32 14.28
C PRO A 200 2.94 -7.71 15.71
N HIS A 201 1.95 -8.00 16.54
CA HIS A 201 2.14 -8.44 17.94
C HIS A 201 2.40 -9.94 18.07
N LEU A 202 2.38 -10.70 16.96
CA LEU A 202 2.72 -12.11 16.96
C LEU A 202 4.25 -12.28 16.98
N ASN A 203 4.80 -12.29 18.19
CA ASN A 203 6.23 -12.51 18.40
C ASN A 203 6.54 -14.00 18.44
N ARG A 204 7.48 -14.45 17.63
CA ARG A 204 8.10 -15.76 17.75
C ARG A 204 9.60 -15.57 18.00
N THR A 205 10.10 -16.17 19.07
CA THR A 205 11.54 -16.28 19.29
C THR A 205 12.10 -17.28 18.27
N ILE A 206 12.95 -16.81 17.35
CA ILE A 206 13.76 -17.69 16.51
C ILE A 206 15.12 -17.86 17.18
N LYS A 207 15.48 -19.12 17.42
CA LYS A 207 16.78 -19.49 17.99
C LYS A 207 17.92 -18.92 17.13
N GLY A 208 18.79 -18.10 17.72
CA GLY A 208 19.87 -17.39 17.03
C GLY A 208 19.61 -15.92 16.73
N PHE A 209 18.44 -15.38 17.14
CA PHE A 209 18.06 -13.97 17.00
C PHE A 209 17.90 -13.25 18.34
N GLU A 210 18.50 -13.79 19.38
CA GLU A 210 18.34 -13.33 20.76
C GLU A 210 18.94 -11.95 21.02
N ASP A 211 19.89 -11.49 20.19
CA ASP A 211 20.64 -10.23 20.36
C ASP A 211 20.44 -9.21 19.22
N GLY A 212 19.46 -9.39 18.37
CA GLY A 212 19.20 -8.50 17.24
C GLY A 212 18.39 -7.26 17.63
N TYR A 213 18.56 -6.18 16.88
CA TYR A 213 17.84 -4.89 16.97
C TYR A 213 16.32 -4.99 17.17
N PHE A 214 15.74 -6.17 16.99
CA PHE A 214 14.33 -6.51 17.11
C PHE A 214 14.11 -7.72 18.01
N GLY A 215 14.65 -7.84 19.16
CA GLY A 215 14.51 -8.91 20.19
C GLY A 215 13.34 -9.92 20.12
N ASN A 216 12.41 -9.73 19.19
CA ASN A 216 11.27 -10.58 18.88
C ASN A 216 11.08 -10.64 17.36
N TYR A 217 11.22 -11.80 16.76
CA TYR A 217 11.01 -12.03 15.35
C TYR A 217 9.51 -12.21 15.04
N ASN A 218 9.00 -11.38 14.16
CA ASN A 218 7.70 -11.59 13.56
C ASN A 218 7.89 -12.30 12.22
N PRO A 219 7.21 -13.45 11.95
CA PRO A 219 7.40 -14.19 10.71
C PRO A 219 6.90 -13.43 9.46
N TYR A 220 6.13 -12.37 9.63
CA TYR A 220 5.47 -11.65 8.56
C TYR A 220 5.94 -10.21 8.38
N ILE A 221 6.65 -9.64 9.36
CA ILE A 221 7.15 -8.25 9.34
C ILE A 221 8.62 -8.25 9.77
N THR A 222 9.47 -7.50 9.05
CA THR A 222 10.93 -7.48 9.29
C THR A 222 11.33 -6.51 10.39
N ASP A 223 10.95 -5.23 10.23
CA ASP A 223 11.42 -4.09 11.05
C ASP A 223 10.25 -3.36 11.74
N GLY A 224 9.14 -4.05 11.94
CA GLY A 224 7.90 -3.45 12.46
C GLY A 224 7.04 -2.78 11.39
N THR A 225 7.54 -2.63 10.16
CA THR A 225 6.88 -1.93 9.05
C THR A 225 6.80 -2.77 7.78
N HIS A 226 7.93 -3.32 7.34
CA HIS A 226 8.03 -3.98 6.04
C HIS A 226 7.74 -5.48 6.14
N PRO A 227 6.90 -6.03 5.25
CA PRO A 227 6.61 -7.45 5.27
C PRO A 227 7.84 -8.29 4.91
N THR A 228 7.92 -9.50 5.46
CA THR A 228 8.78 -10.57 4.96
C THR A 228 8.26 -11.07 3.62
N GLN A 229 8.95 -12.05 2.99
CA GLN A 229 8.41 -12.69 1.79
C GLN A 229 7.09 -13.42 2.08
N GLU A 230 6.97 -14.06 3.23
CA GLU A 230 5.75 -14.72 3.70
C GLU A 230 4.63 -13.71 3.95
N GLY A 231 4.93 -12.56 4.57
CA GLY A 231 3.98 -11.47 4.75
C GLY A 231 3.49 -10.91 3.41
N ALA A 232 4.40 -10.72 2.46
CA ALA A 232 4.05 -10.29 1.10
C ALA A 232 3.16 -11.33 0.36
N GLU A 233 3.38 -12.63 0.57
CA GLU A 233 2.53 -13.70 0.03
C GLU A 233 1.11 -13.67 0.61
N MET A 234 0.96 -13.41 1.92
CA MET A 234 -0.36 -13.25 2.55
C MET A 234 -1.12 -12.07 1.97
N MET A 235 -0.46 -10.91 1.84
CA MET A 235 -1.04 -9.73 1.19
C MET A 235 -1.44 -10.01 -0.26
N ALA A 236 -0.58 -10.68 -1.02
CA ALA A 236 -0.83 -11.04 -2.40
C ALA A 236 -2.02 -11.99 -2.56
N GLN A 237 -2.20 -12.91 -1.63
CA GLN A 237 -3.33 -13.84 -1.62
C GLN A 237 -4.66 -13.10 -1.40
N ALA A 238 -4.69 -12.11 -0.52
CA ALA A 238 -5.86 -11.27 -0.29
C ALA A 238 -6.17 -10.42 -1.53
N LEU A 239 -5.14 -9.77 -2.09
CA LEU A 239 -5.30 -8.89 -3.24
C LEU A 239 -5.73 -9.64 -4.50
N ALA A 240 -5.11 -10.77 -4.82
CA ALA A 240 -5.42 -11.51 -6.04
C ALA A 240 -6.90 -11.90 -6.16
N LYS A 241 -7.55 -12.22 -5.05
CA LYS A 241 -8.99 -12.53 -5.01
C LYS A 241 -9.87 -11.34 -5.42
N MET A 242 -9.39 -10.13 -5.21
CA MET A 242 -10.13 -8.91 -5.54
C MET A 242 -9.88 -8.45 -6.97
N LEU A 243 -8.80 -8.90 -7.59
CA LEU A 243 -8.42 -8.50 -8.95
C LEU A 243 -9.06 -9.36 -10.05
N VAL A 244 -9.59 -10.51 -9.72
CA VAL A 244 -10.25 -11.47 -10.66
C VAL A 244 -11.63 -11.00 -11.08
#